data_be0f51d5eee7a23eaaa45a044ac4474d
#
_entry.id   be0f51d5eee7a23eaaa45a044ac4474d
#
_cell.length_a   1.000
_cell.length_b   1.000
_cell.length_c   1.000
_cell.angle_alpha   90.00
_cell.angle_beta   90.00
_cell.angle_gamma   90.00
#
_symmetry.space_group_name_H-M   'P 1'
#
loop_
_entity.id
_entity.type
_entity.pdbx_description
1 polymer ?
#
loop_
_entity_poly.entity_id
_entity_poly.type
_entity_poly.pdbx_seq_one_letter_code
_entity_poly.pdbx_strand_id
1 'polypeptide(L)'
;MKIAIVYHSETGNTKMMAGLVKEGCESVDGVEARCMPIDAVDENYVVEAKAVIFGAPTYEGTCSWQMKRFLDTGPEGLAGKLAGVFASQNWPGGGGASFAEMSIIAGLLVLGMMVYSGGIAVGPPYLHFGAVSTRAPEDEFYRQRCIKLGKNIAAKALEIYGAP
;
A
#
# COMPACT_ATOMS: atom_id res chain seq x y z
N MET A 1 4.23 -16.87 -2.59
CA MET A 1 4.50 -15.92 -1.47
C MET A 1 3.25 -15.10 -1.23
N LYS A 2 2.85 -14.88 0.04
CA LYS A 2 1.65 -14.08 0.39
C LYS A 2 2.00 -12.61 0.58
N ILE A 3 1.14 -11.72 0.05
CA ILE A 3 1.17 -10.27 0.25
C ILE A 3 -0.21 -9.80 0.70
N ALA A 4 -0.28 -9.07 1.81
CA ALA A 4 -1.51 -8.47 2.31
C ALA A 4 -1.63 -7.02 1.78
N ILE A 5 -2.84 -6.62 1.40
CA ILE A 5 -3.17 -5.23 1.03
C ILE A 5 -4.28 -4.79 1.96
N VAL A 6 -3.93 -3.97 2.93
CA VAL A 6 -4.84 -3.50 3.98
C VAL A 6 -5.22 -2.05 3.72
N TYR A 7 -6.51 -1.75 3.64
CA TYR A 7 -6.95 -0.41 3.26
C TYR A 7 -8.19 0.06 4.02
N HIS A 8 -8.30 1.38 4.15
CA HIS A 8 -9.54 2.07 4.50
C HIS A 8 -10.14 2.75 3.27
N SER A 9 -11.45 2.64 3.09
CA SER A 9 -12.16 3.27 1.97
C SER A 9 -13.64 3.45 2.28
N GLU A 10 -14.14 4.68 2.30
CA GLU A 10 -15.58 4.96 2.46
C GLU A 10 -16.30 5.10 1.11
N THR A 11 -15.72 5.87 0.18
CA THR A 11 -16.33 6.15 -1.12
C THR A 11 -15.92 5.20 -2.25
N GLY A 12 -15.05 4.23 -1.97
CA GLY A 12 -14.59 3.24 -2.94
C GLY A 12 -13.28 3.57 -3.66
N ASN A 13 -12.79 4.81 -3.63
CA ASN A 13 -11.59 5.22 -4.39
C ASN A 13 -10.34 4.43 -3.96
N THR A 14 -10.06 4.39 -2.67
CA THR A 14 -8.91 3.64 -2.13
C THR A 14 -9.08 2.12 -2.35
N LYS A 15 -10.32 1.60 -2.29
CA LYS A 15 -10.62 0.20 -2.61
C LYS A 15 -10.27 -0.14 -4.07
N MET A 16 -10.59 0.75 -5.01
CA MET A 16 -10.23 0.55 -6.42
C MET A 16 -8.71 0.57 -6.60
N MET A 17 -7.99 1.47 -5.92
CA MET A 17 -6.52 1.46 -5.91
C MET A 17 -5.97 0.14 -5.37
N ALA A 18 -6.53 -0.37 -4.26
CA ALA A 18 -6.12 -1.65 -3.68
C ALA A 18 -6.24 -2.81 -4.68
N GLY A 19 -7.33 -2.83 -5.48
CA GLY A 19 -7.51 -3.81 -6.55
C GLY A 19 -6.41 -3.77 -7.63
N LEU A 20 -6.01 -2.57 -8.04
CA LEU A 20 -4.91 -2.38 -9.00
C LEU A 20 -3.54 -2.72 -8.41
N VAL A 21 -3.31 -2.42 -7.13
CA VAL A 21 -2.10 -2.84 -6.41
C VAL A 21 -2.03 -4.38 -6.35
N LYS A 22 -3.18 -5.03 -6.08
CA LYS A 22 -3.28 -6.51 -6.11
C LYS A 22 -2.92 -7.05 -7.49
N GLU A 23 -3.50 -6.50 -8.56
CA GLU A 23 -3.18 -6.87 -9.95
C GLU A 23 -1.66 -6.80 -10.20
N GLY A 24 -1.02 -5.72 -9.75
CA GLY A 24 0.43 -5.55 -9.83
C GLY A 24 1.21 -6.61 -9.06
N CYS A 25 0.78 -6.95 -7.83
CA CYS A 25 1.41 -8.01 -7.05
C CYS A 25 1.31 -9.38 -7.76
N GLU A 26 0.13 -9.72 -8.24
CA GLU A 26 -0.15 -11.01 -8.88
C GLU A 26 0.42 -11.14 -10.30
N SER A 27 0.89 -10.03 -10.90
CA SER A 27 1.67 -10.07 -12.13
C SER A 27 3.08 -10.65 -11.97
N VAL A 28 3.50 -10.90 -10.73
CA VAL A 28 4.79 -11.51 -10.40
C VAL A 28 4.57 -12.98 -10.03
N ASP A 29 5.22 -13.87 -10.75
CA ASP A 29 5.06 -15.32 -10.57
C ASP A 29 5.33 -15.76 -9.13
N GLY A 30 4.48 -16.66 -8.62
CA GLY A 30 4.60 -17.21 -7.27
C GLY A 30 4.10 -16.27 -6.16
N VAL A 31 3.44 -15.15 -6.49
CA VAL A 31 2.83 -14.23 -5.53
C VAL A 31 1.31 -14.39 -5.52
N GLU A 32 0.74 -14.50 -4.32
CA GLU A 32 -0.69 -14.41 -4.02
C GLU A 32 -0.92 -13.14 -3.20
N ALA A 33 -1.86 -12.29 -3.62
CA ALA A 33 -2.19 -11.06 -2.91
C ALA A 33 -3.66 -11.01 -2.49
N ARG A 34 -3.94 -10.50 -1.29
CA ARG A 34 -5.31 -10.36 -0.78
C ARG A 34 -5.58 -8.92 -0.33
N CYS A 35 -6.66 -8.33 -0.85
CA CYS A 35 -7.19 -7.05 -0.40
C CYS A 35 -8.12 -7.25 0.81
N MET A 36 -7.90 -6.49 1.87
CA MET A 36 -8.67 -6.56 3.11
C MET A 36 -8.94 -5.15 3.63
N PRO A 37 -10.21 -4.77 3.82
CA PRO A 37 -10.51 -3.51 4.51
C PRO A 37 -10.13 -3.64 5.99
N ILE A 38 -9.77 -2.50 6.63
CA ILE A 38 -9.28 -2.47 8.01
C ILE A 38 -10.26 -3.01 9.06
N ASP A 39 -11.54 -3.08 8.74
CA ASP A 39 -12.61 -3.62 9.61
C ASP A 39 -12.86 -5.12 9.40
N ALA A 40 -12.18 -5.75 8.45
CA ALA A 40 -12.29 -7.18 8.14
C ALA A 40 -10.93 -7.79 7.75
N VAL A 41 -9.88 -7.49 8.51
CA VAL A 41 -8.55 -8.02 8.30
C VAL A 41 -8.47 -9.46 8.81
N ASP A 42 -7.98 -10.36 7.96
CA ASP A 42 -7.57 -11.71 8.36
C ASP A 42 -6.15 -11.63 8.94
N GLU A 43 -6.06 -11.58 10.26
CA GLU A 43 -4.80 -11.46 10.99
C GLU A 43 -3.84 -12.61 10.70
N ASN A 44 -4.36 -13.84 10.54
CA ASN A 44 -3.52 -15.00 10.20
C ASN A 44 -2.87 -14.80 8.82
N TYR A 45 -3.63 -14.28 7.85
CA TYR A 45 -3.07 -13.98 6.53
C TYR A 45 -1.98 -12.89 6.61
N VAL A 46 -2.19 -11.84 7.41
CA VAL A 46 -1.20 -10.79 7.65
C VAL A 46 0.06 -11.36 8.31
N VAL A 47 -0.07 -12.23 9.30
CA VAL A 47 1.07 -12.89 9.96
C VAL A 47 1.88 -13.73 8.98
N GLU A 48 1.24 -14.48 8.09
CA GLU A 48 1.91 -15.31 7.09
C GLU A 48 2.51 -14.51 5.91
N ALA A 49 1.95 -13.32 5.61
CA ALA A 49 2.41 -12.47 4.53
C ALA A 49 3.85 -11.98 4.75
N LYS A 50 4.64 -11.90 3.69
CA LYS A 50 6.02 -11.35 3.72
C LYS A 50 6.06 -9.85 3.48
N ALA A 51 5.02 -9.32 2.85
CA ALA A 51 4.83 -7.89 2.68
C ALA A 51 3.39 -7.48 3.01
N VAL A 52 3.22 -6.25 3.51
CA VAL A 52 1.90 -5.65 3.75
C VAL A 52 1.88 -4.26 3.11
N ILE A 53 0.89 -4.00 2.25
CA ILE A 53 0.72 -2.72 1.58
C ILE A 53 -0.48 -2.01 2.19
N PHE A 54 -0.31 -0.76 2.64
CA PHE A 54 -1.34 0.00 3.34
C PHE A 54 -1.90 1.12 2.48
N GLY A 55 -3.23 1.25 2.45
CA GLY A 55 -3.89 2.30 1.67
C GLY A 55 -4.95 3.07 2.45
N ALA A 56 -4.94 4.40 2.33
CA ALA A 56 -5.94 5.24 2.98
C ALA A 56 -6.35 6.45 2.13
N PRO A 57 -7.56 6.99 2.32
CA PRO A 57 -7.89 8.31 1.81
C PRO A 57 -7.16 9.38 2.62
N THR A 58 -6.96 10.53 1.99
CA THR A 58 -6.44 11.73 2.64
C THR A 58 -7.56 12.48 3.34
N TYR A 59 -7.51 12.60 4.65
CA TYR A 59 -8.41 13.39 5.48
C TYR A 59 -7.62 14.48 6.19
N GLU A 60 -8.03 15.75 5.99
CA GLU A 60 -7.41 16.92 6.62
C GLU A 60 -5.86 16.93 6.51
N GLY A 61 -5.35 16.56 5.33
CA GLY A 61 -3.91 16.60 5.03
C GLY A 61 -3.09 15.42 5.58
N THR A 62 -3.72 14.39 6.14
CA THR A 62 -3.04 13.17 6.62
C THR A 62 -3.81 11.92 6.22
N CYS A 63 -3.38 10.73 6.61
CA CYS A 63 -4.20 9.53 6.42
C CYS A 63 -5.47 9.60 7.26
N SER A 64 -6.50 8.87 6.86
CA SER A 64 -7.75 8.82 7.61
C SER A 64 -7.53 8.38 9.06
N TRP A 65 -8.30 8.94 10.00
CA TRP A 65 -8.20 8.58 11.41
C TRP A 65 -8.46 7.08 11.65
N GLN A 66 -9.27 6.46 10.81
CA GLN A 66 -9.54 5.02 10.87
C GLN A 66 -8.26 4.22 10.58
N MET A 67 -7.50 4.60 9.55
CA MET A 67 -6.19 3.98 9.27
C MET A 67 -5.20 4.28 10.39
N LYS A 68 -5.16 5.51 10.92
CA LYS A 68 -4.27 5.85 12.04
C LYS A 68 -4.60 5.01 13.28
N ARG A 69 -5.88 4.87 13.62
CA ARG A 69 -6.32 4.00 14.72
C ARG A 69 -5.90 2.55 14.46
N PHE A 70 -6.10 2.05 13.25
CA PHE A 70 -5.68 0.68 12.88
C PHE A 70 -4.18 0.48 13.09
N LEU A 71 -3.34 1.43 12.70
CA LEU A 71 -1.88 1.36 12.93
C LEU A 71 -1.51 1.43 14.41
N ASP A 72 -2.26 2.20 15.22
CA ASP A 72 -2.02 2.32 16.66
C ASP A 72 -2.43 1.09 17.46
N THR A 73 -3.45 0.35 16.97
CA THR A 73 -4.03 -0.81 17.65
C THR A 73 -3.95 -2.09 16.81
N GLY A 74 -3.22 -2.01 15.69
CA GLY A 74 -3.29 -2.96 14.59
C GLY A 74 -2.63 -4.31 14.85
N PRO A 75 -2.57 -5.15 13.81
CA PRO A 75 -2.20 -6.55 13.95
C PRO A 75 -0.76 -6.72 14.43
N GLU A 76 -0.56 -7.76 15.22
CA GLU A 76 0.77 -8.22 15.60
C GLU A 76 1.53 -8.79 14.39
N GLY A 77 2.85 -8.96 14.54
CA GLY A 77 3.69 -9.65 13.56
C GLY A 77 4.03 -8.84 12.31
N LEU A 78 3.98 -7.51 12.36
CA LEU A 78 4.39 -6.64 11.25
C LEU A 78 5.90 -6.40 11.19
N ALA A 79 6.60 -6.46 12.32
CA ALA A 79 8.04 -6.19 12.39
C ALA A 79 8.84 -7.11 11.44
N GLY A 80 9.79 -6.53 10.72
CA GLY A 80 10.65 -7.21 9.76
C GLY A 80 10.00 -7.52 8.41
N LYS A 81 8.73 -7.15 8.18
CA LYS A 81 8.08 -7.31 6.88
C LYS A 81 8.33 -6.11 5.96
N LEU A 82 8.28 -6.37 4.66
CA LEU A 82 8.28 -5.30 3.66
C LEU A 82 6.95 -4.56 3.66
N ALA A 83 6.97 -3.25 3.48
CA ALA A 83 5.78 -2.42 3.42
C ALA A 83 5.75 -1.52 2.19
N GLY A 84 4.57 -1.29 1.64
CA GLY A 84 4.28 -0.26 0.66
C GLY A 84 3.11 0.59 1.11
N VAL A 85 2.94 1.76 0.48
CA VAL A 85 1.82 2.66 0.81
C VAL A 85 1.15 3.21 -0.45
N PHE A 86 -0.14 3.53 -0.36
CA PHE A 86 -0.87 4.27 -1.38
C PHE A 86 -1.94 5.15 -0.75
N ALA A 87 -2.28 6.26 -1.41
CA ALA A 87 -3.29 7.17 -0.89
C ALA A 87 -4.16 7.78 -1.99
N SER A 88 -5.46 7.89 -1.72
CA SER A 88 -6.39 8.68 -2.55
C SER A 88 -6.58 10.08 -1.97
N GLN A 89 -6.83 11.06 -2.84
CA GLN A 89 -7.15 12.44 -2.48
C GLN A 89 -8.27 12.98 -3.36
N ASN A 90 -8.95 14.05 -2.93
CA ASN A 90 -10.02 14.66 -3.72
C ASN A 90 -9.53 15.77 -4.65
N TRP A 91 -8.47 16.47 -4.29
CA TRP A 91 -7.99 17.66 -5.00
C TRP A 91 -6.65 17.38 -5.68
N PRO A 92 -6.51 17.68 -6.99
CA PRO A 92 -5.23 17.57 -7.68
C PRO A 92 -4.24 18.63 -7.16
N GLY A 93 -2.95 18.31 -7.21
CA GLY A 93 -1.88 19.24 -6.89
C GLY A 93 -1.65 19.53 -5.41
N GLY A 94 -2.67 19.88 -4.67
CA GLY A 94 -2.56 20.22 -3.24
C GLY A 94 -3.35 19.32 -2.30
N GLY A 95 -3.80 18.15 -2.76
CA GLY A 95 -4.73 17.30 -2.02
C GLY A 95 -4.16 16.56 -0.80
N GLY A 96 -2.86 16.65 -0.55
CA GLY A 96 -2.23 16.14 0.66
C GLY A 96 -1.93 14.64 0.69
N ALA A 97 -2.12 13.90 -0.41
CA ALA A 97 -1.89 12.45 -0.43
C ALA A 97 -0.47 12.06 -0.04
N SER A 98 0.55 12.83 -0.41
CA SER A 98 1.93 12.57 0.00
C SER A 98 2.12 12.68 1.51
N PHE A 99 1.39 13.58 2.19
CA PHE A 99 1.39 13.65 3.65
C PHE A 99 0.63 12.48 4.28
N ALA A 100 -0.45 12.01 3.64
CA ALA A 100 -1.14 10.80 4.06
C ALA A 100 -0.23 9.58 3.95
N GLU A 101 0.50 9.42 2.83
CA GLU A 101 1.52 8.38 2.67
C GLU A 101 2.60 8.50 3.76
N MET A 102 3.16 9.69 3.99
CA MET A 102 4.19 9.91 4.99
C MET A 102 3.73 9.62 6.41
N SER A 103 2.47 9.93 6.75
CA SER A 103 1.94 9.60 8.08
C SER A 103 1.80 8.09 8.30
N ILE A 104 1.43 7.33 7.25
CA ILE A 104 1.43 5.87 7.29
C ILE A 104 2.87 5.35 7.42
N ILE A 105 3.79 5.82 6.58
CA ILE A 105 5.20 5.41 6.58
C ILE A 105 5.83 5.59 7.97
N ALA A 106 5.59 6.73 8.61
CA ALA A 106 6.08 6.99 9.97
C ALA A 106 5.60 5.92 10.96
N GLY A 107 4.32 5.56 10.92
CA GLY A 107 3.76 4.48 11.74
C GLY A 107 4.41 3.12 11.43
N LEU A 108 4.57 2.78 10.15
CA LEU A 108 5.16 1.50 9.74
C LEU A 108 6.62 1.35 10.18
N LEU A 109 7.40 2.44 10.14
CA LEU A 109 8.79 2.45 10.65
C LEU A 109 8.83 2.23 12.16
N VAL A 110 7.92 2.83 12.92
CA VAL A 110 7.79 2.61 14.38
C VAL A 110 7.41 1.15 14.67
N LEU A 111 6.59 0.53 13.82
CA LEU A 111 6.21 -0.88 13.92
C LEU A 111 7.33 -1.84 13.44
N GLY A 112 8.49 -1.34 13.04
CA GLY A 112 9.66 -2.12 12.64
C GLY A 112 9.57 -2.70 11.23
N MET A 113 8.77 -2.13 10.35
CA MET A 113 8.66 -2.56 8.94
C MET A 113 9.73 -1.89 8.06
N MET A 114 10.06 -2.54 6.95
CA MET A 114 10.93 -1.99 5.89
C MET A 114 10.07 -1.38 4.79
N VAL A 115 10.05 -0.06 4.69
CA VAL A 115 9.20 0.64 3.68
C VAL A 115 9.92 0.73 2.34
N TYR A 116 9.21 0.41 1.26
CA TYR A 116 9.72 0.43 -0.10
C TYR A 116 8.65 0.85 -1.10
N SER A 117 9.03 1.56 -2.14
CA SER A 117 8.16 1.90 -3.28
C SER A 117 8.81 1.57 -4.64
N GLY A 118 10.12 1.37 -4.64
CA GLY A 118 10.96 1.35 -5.83
C GLY A 118 11.49 2.73 -6.22
N GLY A 119 10.82 3.79 -5.82
CA GLY A 119 11.22 5.16 -6.08
C GLY A 119 11.42 5.45 -7.57
N ILE A 120 12.35 6.33 -7.88
CA ILE A 120 12.73 6.65 -9.27
C ILE A 120 13.67 5.61 -9.90
N ALA A 121 14.29 4.77 -9.09
CA ALA A 121 15.31 3.81 -9.55
C ALA A 121 14.74 2.73 -10.49
N VAL A 122 13.46 2.39 -10.35
CA VAL A 122 12.80 1.35 -11.18
C VAL A 122 12.16 1.91 -12.46
N GLY A 123 12.42 3.17 -12.80
CA GLY A 123 11.92 3.82 -14.03
C GLY A 123 10.43 4.22 -13.97
N PRO A 124 9.90 4.78 -15.08
CA PRO A 124 8.53 5.26 -15.15
C PRO A 124 7.47 4.12 -15.12
N PRO A 125 6.21 4.39 -14.70
CA PRO A 125 5.84 5.63 -14.03
C PRO A 125 6.53 5.76 -12.67
N TYR A 126 7.05 6.94 -12.37
CA TYR A 126 7.81 7.16 -11.14
C TYR A 126 6.89 7.15 -9.92
N LEU A 127 7.33 6.43 -8.88
CA LEU A 127 6.75 6.48 -7.55
C LEU A 127 7.72 7.22 -6.63
N HIS A 128 7.20 8.07 -5.74
CA HIS A 128 8.05 8.67 -4.70
C HIS A 128 7.91 7.87 -3.40
N PHE A 129 6.87 8.14 -2.63
CA PHE A 129 6.59 7.40 -1.40
C PHE A 129 5.77 6.15 -1.69
N GLY A 130 4.78 6.27 -2.58
CA GLY A 130 3.89 5.20 -2.99
C GLY A 130 3.06 5.59 -4.21
N ALA A 131 1.85 5.07 -4.32
CA ALA A 131 0.92 5.38 -5.41
C ALA A 131 -0.18 6.34 -4.94
N VAL A 132 -0.33 7.46 -5.64
CA VAL A 132 -1.38 8.45 -5.38
C VAL A 132 -2.40 8.41 -6.50
N SER A 133 -3.70 8.56 -6.16
CA SER A 133 -4.77 8.85 -7.11
C SER A 133 -5.59 10.05 -6.65
N THR A 134 -6.01 10.88 -7.59
CA THR A 134 -7.03 11.89 -7.36
C THR A 134 -8.38 11.29 -7.69
N ARG A 135 -9.21 11.08 -6.66
CA ARG A 135 -10.48 10.33 -6.72
C ARG A 135 -10.24 8.87 -7.14
N ALA A 136 -11.18 8.27 -7.87
CA ALA A 136 -11.03 6.94 -8.41
C ALA A 136 -9.87 6.89 -9.44
N PRO A 137 -9.06 5.81 -9.47
CA PRO A 137 -7.95 5.66 -10.39
C PRO A 137 -8.44 5.25 -11.79
N GLU A 138 -9.32 6.06 -12.40
CA GLU A 138 -9.89 5.81 -13.74
C GLU A 138 -8.91 6.21 -14.85
N ASP A 139 -8.08 7.21 -14.59
CA ASP A 139 -7.03 7.66 -15.51
C ASP A 139 -5.89 6.64 -15.56
N GLU A 140 -5.39 6.36 -16.77
CA GLU A 140 -4.32 5.39 -16.99
C GLU A 140 -3.04 5.75 -16.22
N PHE A 141 -2.76 7.04 -16.05
CA PHE A 141 -1.64 7.50 -15.25
C PHE A 141 -1.71 7.01 -13.80
N TYR A 142 -2.88 7.11 -13.15
CA TYR A 142 -3.07 6.61 -11.78
C TYR A 142 -3.11 5.08 -11.72
N ARG A 143 -3.75 4.43 -12.69
CA ARG A 143 -3.82 2.97 -12.80
C ARG A 143 -2.43 2.36 -12.83
N GLN A 144 -1.58 2.82 -13.75
CA GLN A 144 -0.24 2.30 -13.94
C GLN A 144 0.64 2.49 -12.69
N ARG A 145 0.47 3.56 -11.94
CA ARG A 145 1.19 3.80 -10.69
C ARG A 145 0.79 2.80 -9.60
N CYS A 146 -0.51 2.48 -9.47
CA CYS A 146 -0.98 1.47 -8.53
C CYS A 146 -0.46 0.07 -8.89
N ILE A 147 -0.56 -0.34 -10.15
CA ILE A 147 -0.04 -1.62 -10.64
C ILE A 147 1.48 -1.69 -10.43
N LYS A 148 2.19 -0.62 -10.77
CA LYS A 148 3.65 -0.53 -10.57
C LYS A 148 4.05 -0.71 -9.11
N LEU A 149 3.33 -0.08 -8.17
CA LEU A 149 3.59 -0.25 -6.74
C LEU A 149 3.49 -1.72 -6.33
N GLY A 150 2.38 -2.38 -6.69
CA GLY A 150 2.19 -3.80 -6.39
C GLY A 150 3.32 -4.67 -6.94
N LYS A 151 3.66 -4.48 -8.23
CA LYS A 151 4.74 -5.21 -8.88
C LYS A 151 6.10 -4.99 -8.19
N ASN A 152 6.42 -3.74 -7.83
CA ASN A 152 7.69 -3.41 -7.18
C ASN A 152 7.79 -4.07 -5.80
N ILE A 153 6.72 -4.03 -5.01
CA ILE A 153 6.69 -4.66 -3.67
C ILE A 153 6.81 -6.19 -3.81
N ALA A 154 6.09 -6.78 -4.74
CA ALA A 154 6.12 -8.23 -4.95
C ALA A 154 7.51 -8.71 -5.37
N ALA A 155 8.12 -8.06 -6.35
CA ALA A 155 9.47 -8.37 -6.80
C ALA A 155 10.50 -8.20 -5.67
N LYS A 156 10.43 -7.12 -4.91
CA LYS A 156 11.33 -6.86 -3.77
C LYS A 156 11.11 -7.86 -2.64
N ALA A 157 9.86 -8.27 -2.37
CA ALA A 157 9.58 -9.29 -1.37
C ALA A 157 10.17 -10.65 -1.77
N LEU A 158 10.10 -11.03 -3.04
CA LEU A 158 10.75 -12.25 -3.53
C LEU A 158 12.27 -12.18 -3.43
N GLU A 159 12.86 -11.02 -3.74
CA GLU A 159 14.30 -10.81 -3.59
C GLU A 159 14.78 -11.00 -2.15
N ILE A 160 14.01 -10.50 -1.17
CA ILE A 160 14.39 -10.53 0.25
C ILE A 160 14.04 -11.87 0.91
N TYR A 161 12.89 -12.45 0.60
CA TYR A 161 12.31 -13.59 1.32
C TYR A 161 12.11 -14.84 0.47
N GLY A 162 12.40 -14.76 -0.84
CA GLY A 162 12.37 -15.93 -1.71
C GLY A 162 13.42 -16.95 -1.29
N ALA A 163 13.15 -18.24 -1.49
CA ALA A 163 14.17 -19.25 -1.33
C ALA A 163 15.29 -19.03 -2.38
N PRO A 164 16.56 -19.24 -2.03
CA PRO A 164 17.65 -19.18 -2.98
C PRO A 164 17.53 -20.25 -4.08
#